data_bb744968305ab74132ffea6093be32bb
#
_entry.id   bb744968305ab74132ffea6093be32bb
#
_cell.length_a   1.000
_cell.length_b   1.000
_cell.length_c   1.000
_cell.angle_alpha   90.00
_cell.angle_beta   90.00
_cell.angle_gamma   90.00
#
_symmetry.space_group_name_H-M   'P 1'
#
loop_
_entity.id
_entity.type
_entity.pdbx_description
1 polymer ?
#
loop_
_entity_poly.entity_id
_entity_poly.type
_entity_poly.pdbx_seq_one_letter_code
_entity_poly.pdbx_strand_id
1 'polypeptide(L)'
;MGLPLTDCAAGASPFVVWAGSHHIMRDMFTKALAHLPQDAWADVDLTEAYQAARRTVFDTCQRVEIAAKPGEAYLVHRFALHGVASWAEGAEAPADGRMIAYFRPEFQGATRDWLELP
;
A
#
# COMPACT_ATOMS: atom_id res chain seq x y z
N MET A 1 -9.05 0.26 -0.72
CA MET A 1 -9.81 1.45 -0.30
C MET A 1 -9.87 1.47 1.21
N GLY A 2 -9.66 2.64 1.81
CA GLY A 2 -9.82 2.85 3.26
C GLY A 2 -10.91 3.88 3.54
N LEU A 3 -11.74 3.58 4.56
CA LEU A 3 -12.80 4.44 5.07
C LEU A 3 -12.54 4.71 6.55
N PRO A 4 -12.15 5.93 6.95
CA PRO A 4 -12.08 6.29 8.35
C PRO A 4 -13.47 6.24 9.01
N LEU A 5 -13.56 5.63 10.17
CA LEU A 5 -14.79 5.51 10.95
C LEU A 5 -14.77 6.44 12.18
N THR A 6 -13.58 6.88 12.59
CA THR A 6 -13.40 7.82 13.70
C THR A 6 -12.59 9.03 13.26
N ASP A 7 -12.95 10.22 13.78
CA ASP A 7 -12.17 11.44 13.55
C ASP A 7 -11.00 11.48 14.53
N CYS A 8 -9.80 11.40 14.01
CA CYS A 8 -8.57 11.37 14.79
C CYS A 8 -7.65 12.52 14.41
N ALA A 9 -6.83 12.97 15.33
CA ALA A 9 -5.78 13.93 15.06
C ALA A 9 -4.82 13.39 13.96
N ALA A 10 -4.24 14.29 13.17
CA ALA A 10 -3.35 13.94 12.07
C ALA A 10 -2.18 13.03 12.49
N GLY A 11 -1.66 13.22 13.71
CA GLY A 11 -0.58 12.38 14.25
C GLY A 11 -1.00 11.04 14.84
N ALA A 12 -2.30 10.71 14.89
CA ALA A 12 -2.80 9.46 15.46
C ALA A 12 -2.62 8.30 14.49
N SER A 13 -1.38 7.85 14.28
CA SER A 13 -1.01 6.76 13.36
C SER A 13 -1.58 6.93 11.96
N PRO A 14 -1.27 8.02 11.23
CA PRO A 14 -1.82 8.25 9.91
C PRO A 14 -1.43 7.14 8.93
N PHE A 15 -2.28 6.89 7.95
CA PHE A 15 -1.94 6.07 6.80
C PHE A 15 -0.87 6.78 5.97
N VAL A 16 0.16 6.06 5.56
CA VAL A 16 1.24 6.61 4.75
C VAL A 16 1.40 5.84 3.46
N VAL A 17 1.76 6.55 2.39
CA VAL A 17 2.04 5.97 1.08
C VAL A 17 3.27 6.64 0.49
N TRP A 18 4.05 5.90 -0.30
CA TRP A 18 5.14 6.47 -1.08
C TRP A 18 4.63 6.75 -2.50
N ALA A 19 4.52 8.05 -2.82
CA ALA A 19 3.99 8.51 -4.10
C ALA A 19 4.84 8.00 -5.27
N GLY A 20 4.19 7.40 -6.28
CA GLY A 20 4.90 6.82 -7.44
C GLY A 20 5.49 5.43 -7.21
N SER A 21 5.53 4.92 -5.99
CA SER A 21 6.12 3.60 -5.66
C SER A 21 5.51 2.43 -6.42
N HIS A 22 4.25 2.53 -6.85
CA HIS A 22 3.57 1.50 -7.62
C HIS A 22 4.27 1.19 -8.95
N HIS A 23 4.94 2.15 -9.57
CA HIS A 23 5.73 1.90 -10.78
C HIS A 23 6.96 1.03 -10.48
N ILE A 24 7.72 1.37 -9.43
CA ILE A 24 8.91 0.62 -9.00
C ILE A 24 8.53 -0.80 -8.60
N MET A 25 7.46 -0.94 -7.82
CA MET A 25 7.00 -2.25 -7.37
C MET A 25 6.47 -3.09 -8.53
N ARG A 26 5.71 -2.51 -9.48
CA ARG A 26 5.25 -3.22 -10.67
C ARG A 26 6.42 -3.69 -11.53
N ASP A 27 7.41 -2.82 -11.74
CA ASP A 27 8.61 -3.18 -12.51
C ASP A 27 9.38 -4.34 -11.87
N MET A 28 9.47 -4.36 -10.55
CA MET A 28 10.07 -5.46 -9.81
C MET A 28 9.30 -6.77 -10.04
N PHE A 29 7.97 -6.77 -9.88
CA PHE A 29 7.14 -7.94 -10.12
C PHE A 29 7.25 -8.41 -11.59
N THR A 30 7.21 -7.48 -12.54
CA THR A 30 7.35 -7.80 -13.98
C THR A 30 8.70 -8.48 -14.26
N LYS A 31 9.79 -7.93 -13.74
CA LYS A 31 11.13 -8.53 -13.93
C LYS A 31 11.25 -9.92 -13.30
N ALA A 32 10.63 -10.11 -12.15
CA ALA A 32 10.72 -11.37 -11.41
C ALA A 32 9.80 -12.47 -11.97
N LEU A 33 8.63 -12.12 -12.50
CA LEU A 33 7.55 -13.08 -12.76
C LEU A 33 7.18 -13.25 -14.24
N ALA A 34 7.27 -12.20 -15.07
CA ALA A 34 6.70 -12.23 -16.43
C ALA A 34 7.32 -13.28 -17.36
N HIS A 35 8.52 -13.76 -17.06
CA HIS A 35 9.20 -14.81 -17.84
C HIS A 35 8.91 -16.24 -17.35
N LEU A 36 8.16 -16.37 -16.25
CA LEU A 36 7.78 -17.65 -15.67
C LEU A 36 6.34 -18.02 -16.05
N PRO A 37 6.00 -19.30 -16.10
CA PRO A 37 4.62 -19.73 -16.24
C PRO A 37 3.82 -19.30 -14.99
N GLN A 38 2.55 -18.96 -15.18
CA GLN A 38 1.72 -18.37 -14.11
C GLN A 38 1.49 -19.32 -12.91
N ASP A 39 1.45 -20.60 -13.15
CA ASP A 39 1.32 -21.63 -12.11
C ASP A 39 2.55 -21.73 -11.19
N ALA A 40 3.70 -21.24 -11.66
CA ALA A 40 4.91 -21.19 -10.84
C ALA A 40 5.02 -19.92 -9.97
N TRP A 41 4.18 -18.91 -10.19
CA TRP A 41 4.32 -17.61 -9.49
C TRP A 41 4.15 -17.69 -7.98
N ALA A 42 3.33 -18.62 -7.50
CA ALA A 42 3.08 -18.78 -6.06
C ALA A 42 4.32 -19.30 -5.29
N ASP A 43 5.23 -20.00 -5.98
CA ASP A 43 6.40 -20.63 -5.38
C ASP A 43 7.68 -19.78 -5.52
N VAL A 44 7.59 -18.61 -6.15
CA VAL A 44 8.75 -17.73 -6.36
C VAL A 44 9.10 -16.98 -5.09
N ASP A 45 10.34 -17.14 -4.62
CA ASP A 45 10.87 -16.30 -3.55
C ASP A 45 11.20 -14.91 -4.07
N LEU A 46 10.40 -13.94 -3.67
CA LEU A 46 10.55 -12.52 -4.04
C LEU A 46 11.26 -11.69 -2.97
N THR A 47 11.74 -12.29 -1.90
CA THR A 47 12.24 -11.58 -0.72
C THR A 47 13.33 -10.58 -1.07
N GLU A 48 14.37 -11.00 -1.78
CA GLU A 48 15.49 -10.11 -2.12
C GLU A 48 15.07 -9.01 -3.09
N ALA A 49 14.31 -9.35 -4.14
CA ALA A 49 13.81 -8.41 -5.12
C ALA A 49 12.90 -7.36 -4.47
N TYR A 50 11.99 -7.80 -3.59
CA TYR A 50 11.11 -6.93 -2.84
C TYR A 50 11.88 -5.98 -1.92
N GLN A 51 12.85 -6.48 -1.17
CA GLN A 51 13.67 -5.65 -0.28
C GLN A 51 14.51 -4.61 -1.05
N ALA A 52 15.04 -4.99 -2.21
CA ALA A 52 15.76 -4.05 -3.08
C ALA A 52 14.84 -2.95 -3.61
N ALA A 53 13.67 -3.29 -4.14
CA ALA A 53 12.68 -2.33 -4.61
C ALA A 53 12.20 -1.41 -3.48
N ARG A 54 11.95 -1.96 -2.30
CA ARG A 54 11.56 -1.19 -1.11
C ARG A 54 12.61 -0.15 -0.71
N ARG A 55 13.90 -0.51 -0.73
CA ARG A 55 14.99 0.48 -0.49
C ARG A 55 14.95 1.59 -1.53
N THR A 56 14.86 1.24 -2.81
CA THR A 56 14.74 2.25 -3.88
C THR A 56 13.55 3.17 -3.66
N VAL A 57 12.39 2.63 -3.27
CA VAL A 57 11.21 3.45 -2.96
C VAL A 57 11.48 4.42 -1.82
N PHE A 58 12.12 3.97 -0.74
CA PHE A 58 12.43 4.85 0.40
C PHE A 58 13.42 5.95 0.04
N ASP A 59 14.34 5.68 -0.88
CA ASP A 59 15.37 6.64 -1.31
C ASP A 59 14.84 7.64 -2.34
N THR A 60 13.85 7.28 -3.15
CA THR A 60 13.46 8.06 -4.33
C THR A 60 12.03 8.58 -4.34
N CYS A 61 11.12 7.96 -3.58
CA CYS A 61 9.70 8.34 -3.56
C CYS A 61 9.37 9.22 -2.37
N GLN A 62 8.55 10.23 -2.61
CA GLN A 62 8.05 11.08 -1.53
C GLN A 62 7.10 10.29 -0.62
N ARG A 63 7.36 10.27 0.69
CA ARG A 63 6.45 9.76 1.69
C ARG A 63 5.33 10.78 1.92
N VAL A 64 4.08 10.34 1.81
CA VAL A 64 2.88 11.17 1.97
C VAL A 64 2.00 10.59 3.07
N GLU A 65 1.57 11.42 3.99
CA GLU A 65 0.57 11.06 4.99
C GLU A 65 -0.83 11.39 4.46
N ILE A 66 -1.75 10.45 4.61
CA ILE A 66 -3.14 10.63 4.21
C ILE A 66 -3.98 10.84 5.47
N ALA A 67 -4.41 12.07 5.67
CA ALA A 67 -5.33 12.48 6.72
C ALA A 67 -6.75 12.52 6.15
N ALA A 68 -7.44 11.40 6.18
CA ALA A 68 -8.85 11.32 5.79
C ALA A 68 -9.74 11.26 7.03
N LYS A 69 -10.93 11.86 6.92
CA LYS A 69 -11.95 11.95 7.99
C LYS A 69 -13.14 11.02 7.71
N PRO A 70 -13.98 10.75 8.71
CA PRO A 70 -15.26 10.08 8.51
C PRO A 70 -16.09 10.76 7.42
N GLY A 71 -16.61 9.96 6.47
CA GLY A 71 -17.29 10.44 5.27
C GLY A 71 -16.40 10.62 4.04
N GLU A 72 -15.09 10.54 4.20
CA GLU A 72 -14.11 10.51 3.11
C GLU A 72 -13.62 9.09 2.87
N ALA A 73 -13.12 8.82 1.66
CA ALA A 73 -12.47 7.57 1.31
C ALA A 73 -11.16 7.84 0.57
N TYR A 74 -10.17 6.98 0.77
CA TYR A 74 -8.97 7.00 -0.05
C TYR A 74 -8.79 5.69 -0.81
N LEU A 75 -8.35 5.82 -2.06
CA LEU A 75 -7.98 4.70 -2.92
C LEU A 75 -6.46 4.67 -3.05
N VAL A 76 -5.91 3.49 -2.91
CA VAL A 76 -4.47 3.26 -3.07
C VAL A 76 -4.25 2.18 -4.10
N HIS A 77 -3.35 2.42 -5.03
CA HIS A 77 -2.98 1.43 -6.03
C HIS A 77 -2.41 0.18 -5.34
N ARG A 78 -2.77 -1.01 -5.84
CA ARG A 78 -2.39 -2.31 -5.23
C ARG A 78 -0.88 -2.50 -5.05
N PHE A 79 -0.07 -1.92 -5.95
CA PHE A 79 1.39 -1.98 -5.87
C PHE A 79 2.03 -0.82 -5.10
N ALA A 80 1.26 0.18 -4.69
CA ALA A 80 1.83 1.28 -3.94
C ALA A 80 2.35 0.79 -2.58
N LEU A 81 3.61 1.09 -2.27
CA LEU A 81 4.16 0.84 -0.96
C LEU A 81 3.46 1.76 0.04
N HIS A 82 2.93 1.15 1.10
CA HIS A 82 2.14 1.87 2.09
C HIS A 82 2.31 1.25 3.48
N GLY A 83 1.86 1.96 4.46
CA GLY A 83 1.88 1.52 5.86
C GLY A 83 1.09 2.44 6.76
N VAL A 84 1.37 2.34 8.05
CA VAL A 84 0.81 3.19 9.10
C VAL A 84 1.99 3.81 9.85
N ALA A 85 1.99 5.12 10.03
CA ALA A 85 3.01 5.80 10.80
C ALA A 85 2.86 5.51 12.29
N SER A 86 3.92 5.73 13.04
CA SER A 86 3.86 5.68 14.50
C SER A 86 2.91 6.75 15.03
N TRP A 87 2.34 6.49 16.19
CA TRP A 87 1.56 7.48 16.92
C TRP A 87 2.48 8.63 17.35
N ALA A 88 2.11 9.85 17.02
CA ALA A 88 2.87 11.02 17.43
C ALA A 88 2.57 11.39 18.88
N GLU A 89 3.57 11.88 19.60
CA GLU A 89 3.38 12.35 20.98
C GLU A 89 2.31 13.47 21.02
N GLY A 90 1.38 13.35 21.95
CA GLY A 90 0.27 14.29 22.10
C GLY A 90 -0.83 14.19 21.04
N ALA A 91 -0.77 13.25 20.11
CA ALA A 91 -1.87 13.03 19.18
C ALA A 91 -3.08 12.44 19.90
N GLU A 92 -4.27 12.89 19.52
CA GLU A 92 -5.53 12.49 20.15
C GLU A 92 -6.39 11.64 19.23
N ALA A 93 -7.13 10.73 19.80
CA ALA A 93 -8.20 9.98 19.14
C ALA A 93 -9.41 9.88 20.10
N PRO A 94 -10.62 9.57 19.58
CA PRO A 94 -11.76 9.24 20.42
C PRO A 94 -11.48 8.09 21.38
N ALA A 95 -12.29 7.96 22.44
CA ALA A 95 -12.16 6.90 23.45
C ALA A 95 -12.18 5.49 22.84
N ASP A 96 -12.92 5.30 21.72
CA ASP A 96 -12.99 4.05 20.97
C ASP A 96 -11.74 3.80 20.10
N GLY A 97 -10.79 4.75 20.06
CA GLY A 97 -9.56 4.67 19.29
C GLY A 97 -9.72 5.03 17.82
N ARG A 98 -8.65 4.78 17.08
CA ARG A 98 -8.62 4.99 15.61
C ARG A 98 -9.16 3.76 14.89
N MET A 99 -10.26 3.93 14.16
CA MET A 99 -10.88 2.85 13.39
C MET A 99 -10.93 3.19 11.91
N ILE A 100 -10.51 2.25 11.07
CA ILE A 100 -10.59 2.34 9.60
C ILE A 100 -11.11 1.01 9.05
N ALA A 101 -12.12 1.06 8.21
CA ALA A 101 -12.54 -0.09 7.42
C ALA A 101 -11.72 -0.17 6.13
N TYR A 102 -11.08 -1.32 5.88
CA TYR A 102 -10.33 -1.58 4.66
C TYR A 102 -11.09 -2.53 3.75
N PHE A 103 -11.19 -2.13 2.48
CA PHE A 103 -11.79 -2.94 1.42
C PHE A 103 -10.73 -3.32 0.40
N ARG A 104 -10.64 -4.61 0.12
CA ARG A 104 -9.77 -5.19 -0.91
C ARG A 104 -10.65 -5.96 -1.88
N PRO A 105 -11.15 -5.32 -2.95
CA PRO A 105 -11.91 -6.03 -3.97
C PRO A 105 -11.10 -7.19 -4.53
N GLU A 106 -11.74 -8.33 -4.70
CA GLU A 106 -11.12 -9.46 -5.38
C GLU A 106 -10.94 -9.13 -6.86
N PHE A 107 -9.80 -9.52 -7.39
CA PHE A 107 -9.52 -9.38 -8.80
C PHE A 107 -10.24 -10.50 -9.57
N GLN A 108 -11.01 -10.14 -10.60
CA GLN A 108 -11.83 -11.07 -11.38
C GLN A 108 -11.19 -11.46 -12.73
N GLY A 109 -9.98 -11.01 -13.02
CA GLY A 109 -9.25 -11.30 -14.25
C GLY A 109 -8.30 -12.49 -14.12
N ALA A 110 -7.62 -12.81 -15.22
CA ALA A 110 -6.54 -13.79 -15.19
C ALA A 110 -5.36 -13.28 -14.34
N THR A 111 -4.58 -14.19 -13.77
CA THR A 111 -3.44 -13.82 -12.91
C THR A 111 -2.45 -12.89 -13.60
N ARG A 112 -2.25 -13.06 -14.89
CA ARG A 112 -1.36 -12.19 -15.69
C ARG A 112 -1.87 -10.76 -15.77
N ASP A 113 -3.18 -10.59 -15.92
CA ASP A 113 -3.81 -9.27 -15.99
C ASP A 113 -3.58 -8.49 -14.70
N TRP A 114 -3.50 -9.20 -13.54
CA TRP A 114 -3.18 -8.56 -12.26
C TRP A 114 -1.83 -7.82 -12.29
N LEU A 115 -0.85 -8.33 -13.02
CA LEU A 115 0.46 -7.70 -13.17
C LEU A 115 0.43 -6.56 -14.21
N GLU A 116 -0.35 -6.72 -15.28
CA GLU A 116 -0.35 -5.83 -16.44
C GLU A 116 -1.32 -4.64 -16.31
N LEU A 117 -2.36 -4.75 -15.50
CA LEU A 117 -3.30 -3.64 -15.27
C LEU A 117 -2.60 -2.42 -14.65
N PRO A 118 -2.95 -1.21 -15.11
CA PRO A 118 -2.38 0.04 -14.58
C PRO A 118 -2.69 0.26 -13.11
#